data_c62a0ca4cb149992bac95a40071230de
#
_entry.id   c62a0ca4cb149992bac95a40071230de
#
_cell.length_a   1.000
_cell.length_b   1.000
_cell.length_c   1.000
_cell.angle_alpha   90.00
_cell.angle_beta   90.00
_cell.angle_gamma   90.00
#
_symmetry.space_group_name_H-M   'P 1'
#
loop_
_entity.id
_entity.type
_entity.pdbx_description
1 polymer ?
#
loop_
_entity_poly.entity_id
_entity_poly.type
_entity_poly.pdbx_seq_one_letter_code
_entity_poly.pdbx_strand_id
1 'polypeptide(L)'
;MHIGTDNRLFERVEGELAVRYSPQGSDREYCTNTKNISGGGIKISLLKKLARGTILDIEIFKYGQDFSARCRGKIVWLWENPLREEISQSFEAGIQFLEPKLLYLGRLINYLESQNKTRYYTEEL
;
A
#
# COMPACT_ATOMS: atom_id res chain seq x y z
N MET A 1 -1.26 -11.12 -17.97
CA MET A 1 -1.09 -11.89 -16.77
C MET A 1 0.36 -12.03 -16.43
N HIS A 2 0.67 -11.88 -15.20
CA HIS A 2 2.02 -12.02 -14.78
C HIS A 2 2.35 -13.40 -14.48
N ILE A 3 3.43 -13.89 -14.94
CA ILE A 3 3.81 -15.24 -14.73
C ILE A 3 5.23 -15.27 -14.37
N GLY A 4 5.53 -15.88 -13.28
CA GLY A 4 6.84 -16.36 -13.06
C GLY A 4 7.89 -15.42 -12.56
N THR A 5 7.85 -14.17 -12.96
CA THR A 5 8.89 -13.26 -12.53
C THR A 5 8.54 -12.56 -11.25
N ASP A 6 7.33 -12.77 -10.77
CA ASP A 6 6.83 -12.07 -9.61
C ASP A 6 7.05 -12.94 -8.39
N ASN A 7 7.84 -12.46 -7.46
CA ASN A 7 8.15 -13.22 -6.24
C ASN A 7 7.20 -12.95 -5.10
N ARG A 8 6.11 -12.25 -5.37
CA ARG A 8 5.16 -11.94 -4.32
C ARG A 8 4.33 -13.17 -4.01
N LEU A 9 3.97 -13.34 -2.75
CA LEU A 9 3.08 -14.41 -2.34
C LEU A 9 1.71 -14.26 -2.96
N PHE A 10 1.24 -13.03 -3.12
CA PHE A 10 -0.02 -12.74 -3.77
C PHE A 10 0.26 -11.91 -4.99
N GLU A 11 -0.55 -12.08 -6.03
CA GLU A 11 -0.47 -11.19 -7.16
C GLU A 11 -0.80 -9.78 -6.70
N ARG A 12 -0.21 -8.82 -7.40
CA ARG A 12 -0.56 -7.44 -7.13
C ARG A 12 -1.99 -7.20 -7.57
N VAL A 13 -2.77 -6.59 -6.69
CA VAL A 13 -4.17 -6.29 -6.95
C VAL A 13 -4.34 -4.79 -6.93
N GLU A 14 -5.04 -4.28 -7.92
CA GLU A 14 -5.30 -2.84 -7.99
C GLU A 14 -6.60 -2.52 -7.30
N GLY A 15 -6.63 -1.38 -6.68
CA GLY A 15 -7.78 -0.90 -5.96
C GLY A 15 -7.28 0.10 -4.94
N GLU A 16 -8.18 0.93 -4.48
CA GLU A 16 -7.76 2.00 -3.59
C GLU A 16 -7.99 1.63 -2.15
N LEU A 17 -6.94 1.68 -1.38
CA LEU A 17 -6.98 1.43 0.06
C LEU A 17 -6.38 2.62 0.77
N ALA A 18 -6.87 2.87 1.96
CA ALA A 18 -6.31 3.90 2.82
C ALA A 18 -5.13 3.32 3.58
N VAL A 19 -4.11 4.16 3.77
CA VAL A 19 -2.91 3.77 4.48
C VAL A 19 -2.61 4.83 5.52
N ARG A 20 -2.50 4.38 6.77
CA ARG A 20 -2.06 5.24 7.85
C ARG A 20 -0.66 4.79 8.22
N TYR A 21 0.27 5.71 8.26
CA TYR A 21 1.64 5.34 8.54
C TYR A 21 2.30 6.34 9.47
N SER A 22 3.30 5.85 10.23
CA SER A 22 4.02 6.66 11.17
C SER A 22 5.47 6.17 11.21
N PRO A 23 6.45 7.06 11.05
CA PRO A 23 7.84 6.63 11.24
C PRO A 23 8.02 6.09 12.64
N GLN A 24 8.77 5.01 12.76
CA GLN A 24 8.99 4.36 14.04
C GLN A 24 9.61 5.36 15.02
N GLY A 25 9.03 5.45 16.20
CA GLY A 25 9.51 6.37 17.21
C GLY A 25 8.94 7.77 17.10
N SER A 26 8.07 8.02 16.13
CA SER A 26 7.48 9.35 15.95
C SER A 26 6.05 9.35 16.48
N ASP A 27 5.64 10.51 17.00
CA ASP A 27 4.25 10.70 17.40
C ASP A 27 3.36 11.08 16.24
N ARG A 28 3.94 11.42 15.11
CA ARG A 28 3.17 11.91 13.98
C ARG A 28 2.66 10.76 13.14
N GLU A 29 1.42 10.92 12.69
CA GLU A 29 0.75 9.92 11.88
C GLU A 29 0.27 10.58 10.61
N TYR A 30 0.45 9.91 9.49
CA TYR A 30 0.08 10.43 8.19
C TYR A 30 -0.90 9.48 7.53
N CYS A 31 -1.77 10.03 6.68
CA CYS A 31 -2.71 9.23 5.92
C CYS A 31 -2.46 9.44 4.45
N THR A 32 -2.54 8.36 3.70
CA THR A 32 -2.41 8.40 2.25
C THR A 32 -3.22 7.24 1.69
N ASN A 33 -3.10 7.01 0.40
CA ASN A 33 -3.77 5.90 -0.25
C ASN A 33 -2.76 5.09 -1.02
N THR A 34 -3.10 3.83 -1.27
CA THR A 34 -2.31 3.02 -2.17
C THR A 34 -3.24 2.38 -3.18
N LYS A 35 -2.77 2.25 -4.40
CA LYS A 35 -3.49 1.58 -5.46
C LYS A 35 -2.91 0.22 -5.78
N ASN A 36 -1.75 -0.08 -5.22
CA ASN A 36 -1.05 -1.32 -5.49
C ASN A 36 -0.65 -1.96 -4.18
N ILE A 37 -1.08 -3.19 -3.99
CA ILE A 37 -0.76 -3.93 -2.79
C ILE A 37 -0.47 -5.38 -3.16
N SER A 38 0.47 -5.98 -2.45
CA SER A 38 0.75 -7.40 -2.56
C SER A 38 1.09 -7.90 -1.17
N GLY A 39 1.39 -9.19 -1.06
CA GLY A 39 1.84 -9.71 0.22
C GLY A 39 3.21 -9.19 0.62
N GLY A 40 3.97 -8.65 -0.32
CA GLY A 40 5.31 -8.15 -0.04
C GLY A 40 5.42 -6.68 0.25
N GLY A 41 4.46 -5.88 -0.18
CA GLY A 41 4.59 -4.45 0.05
C GLY A 41 3.56 -3.60 -0.65
N ILE A 42 3.74 -2.30 -0.52
CA ILE A 42 2.85 -1.31 -1.13
C ILE A 42 3.69 -0.15 -1.66
N LYS A 43 3.04 0.63 -2.51
CA LYS A 43 3.59 1.91 -2.98
C LYS A 43 2.69 3.01 -2.47
N ILE A 44 3.26 4.02 -1.86
CA ILE A 44 2.48 5.13 -1.30
C ILE A 44 3.12 6.45 -1.66
N SER A 45 2.30 7.50 -1.61
CA SER A 45 2.79 8.86 -1.70
C SER A 45 3.11 9.34 -0.29
N LEU A 46 4.21 10.04 -0.16
CA LEU A 46 4.63 10.58 1.14
C LEU A 46 4.31 12.05 1.18
N LEU A 47 3.80 12.50 2.32
CA LEU A 47 3.57 13.91 2.56
C LEU A 47 4.85 14.63 2.90
N LYS A 48 5.85 13.92 3.39
CA LYS A 48 7.11 14.47 3.80
C LYS A 48 8.19 13.49 3.41
N LYS A 49 9.32 14.02 2.97
CA LYS A 49 10.43 13.16 2.55
C LYS A 49 10.96 12.36 3.73
N LEU A 50 11.11 11.07 3.52
CA LEU A 50 11.70 10.17 4.50
C LEU A 50 12.81 9.41 3.83
N ALA A 51 13.81 9.02 4.59
CA ALA A 51 14.98 8.36 4.04
C ALA A 51 14.70 6.90 3.71
N ARG A 52 15.39 6.38 2.71
CA ARG A 52 15.39 4.95 2.47
C ARG A 52 15.89 4.26 3.72
N GLY A 53 15.28 3.12 4.02
CA GLY A 53 15.61 2.39 5.22
C GLY A 53 14.77 2.76 6.42
N THR A 54 13.98 3.82 6.34
CA THR A 54 13.10 4.21 7.44
C THR A 54 12.08 3.11 7.69
N ILE A 55 11.89 2.80 8.96
CA ILE A 55 10.89 1.83 9.38
C ILE A 55 9.62 2.57 9.73
N LEU A 56 8.52 2.08 9.21
CA LEU A 56 7.20 2.68 9.42
C LEU A 56 6.28 1.69 10.12
N ASP A 57 5.44 2.22 10.98
CA ASP A 57 4.28 1.48 11.46
C ASP A 57 3.14 1.78 10.51
N ILE A 58 2.49 0.75 10.00
CA ILE A 58 1.54 0.88 8.91
C ILE A 58 0.24 0.20 9.26
N GLU A 59 -0.85 0.85 8.93
CA GLU A 59 -2.18 0.25 8.94
C GLU A 59 -2.83 0.48 7.59
N ILE A 60 -3.32 -0.59 6.99
CA ILE A 60 -3.97 -0.53 5.68
C ILE A 60 -5.42 -0.92 5.89
N PHE A 61 -6.34 -0.12 5.37
CA PHE A 61 -7.75 -0.40 5.60
C PHE A 61 -8.57 0.16 4.45
N LYS A 62 -9.81 -0.29 4.38
CA LYS A 62 -10.78 0.22 3.42
C LYS A 62 -11.90 0.88 4.22
N TYR A 63 -12.20 2.11 3.87
CA TYR A 63 -13.25 2.84 4.57
C TYR A 63 -14.56 2.07 4.47
N GLY A 64 -15.25 1.99 5.59
CA GLY A 64 -16.53 1.28 5.65
C GLY A 64 -16.42 -0.21 5.86
N GLN A 65 -15.21 -0.73 5.99
CA GLN A 65 -15.00 -2.15 6.26
C GLN A 65 -14.44 -2.32 7.65
N ASP A 66 -14.72 -3.49 8.23
CA ASP A 66 -14.37 -3.74 9.64
C ASP A 66 -12.96 -4.29 9.81
N PHE A 67 -12.25 -4.56 8.73
CA PHE A 67 -10.96 -5.21 8.87
C PHE A 67 -9.85 -4.33 8.34
N SER A 68 -8.68 -4.53 8.89
CA SER A 68 -7.49 -3.81 8.47
C SER A 68 -6.29 -4.73 8.66
N ALA A 69 -5.17 -4.31 8.11
CA ALA A 69 -3.92 -5.03 8.29
C ALA A 69 -2.91 -4.06 8.87
N ARG A 70 -2.22 -4.50 9.92
CA ARG A 70 -1.18 -3.70 10.55
C ARG A 70 0.12 -4.45 10.48
N CYS A 71 1.17 -3.74 10.13
CA CYS A 71 2.50 -4.32 10.15
C CYS A 71 3.51 -3.21 10.11
N ARG A 72 4.78 -3.56 10.21
CA ARG A 72 5.84 -2.61 9.98
C ARG A 72 6.29 -2.74 8.53
N GLY A 73 6.83 -1.67 8.02
CA GLY A 73 7.37 -1.65 6.68
C GLY A 73 8.66 -0.87 6.64
N LYS A 74 9.42 -1.12 5.59
CA LYS A 74 10.70 -0.46 5.40
C LYS A 74 10.69 0.21 4.04
N ILE A 75 11.09 1.47 4.00
CA ILE A 75 11.20 2.18 2.73
C ILE A 75 12.39 1.60 1.97
N VAL A 76 12.12 0.97 0.83
CA VAL A 76 13.18 0.34 0.04
C VAL A 76 13.54 1.13 -1.19
N TRP A 77 12.67 2.01 -1.66
CA TRP A 77 13.04 2.99 -2.68
C TRP A 77 12.22 4.25 -2.48
N LEU A 78 12.77 5.32 -3.00
CA LEU A 78 12.15 6.63 -2.90
C LEU A 78 12.29 7.32 -4.25
N TRP A 79 11.20 7.92 -4.70
CA TRP A 79 11.20 8.69 -5.93
C TRP A 79 10.72 10.09 -5.61
N GLU A 80 11.44 11.06 -6.11
CA GLU A 80 11.09 12.44 -5.90
C GLU A 80 10.74 13.04 -7.24
N ASN A 81 9.57 13.67 -7.32
CA ASN A 81 9.12 14.27 -8.56
C ASN A 81 10.03 15.43 -8.94
N PRO A 82 10.76 15.33 -10.04
CA PRO A 82 11.66 16.41 -10.41
C PRO A 82 10.95 17.66 -10.86
N LEU A 83 9.68 17.54 -11.22
CA LEU A 83 8.91 18.68 -11.67
C LEU A 83 8.05 19.28 -10.57
N ARG A 84 8.27 18.86 -9.35
CA ARG A 84 7.46 19.38 -8.26
C ARG A 84 7.67 20.88 -8.17
N GLU A 85 6.63 21.57 -7.85
CA GLU A 85 6.72 22.98 -7.66
C GLU A 85 6.04 23.33 -6.36
N GLU A 86 4.77 23.37 -6.34
CA GLU A 86 4.10 23.59 -5.08
C GLU A 86 3.16 22.45 -4.77
N ILE A 87 3.33 21.33 -5.42
CA ILE A 87 2.46 20.21 -5.20
C ILE A 87 2.92 19.44 -3.99
N SER A 88 1.99 19.17 -3.11
CA SER A 88 2.34 18.56 -1.85
C SER A 88 2.79 17.12 -1.95
N GLN A 89 2.36 16.40 -2.99
CA GLN A 89 2.70 15.00 -3.11
C GLN A 89 3.78 14.80 -4.12
N SER A 90 4.99 15.18 -3.75
CA SER A 90 6.11 15.10 -4.65
C SER A 90 7.03 13.92 -4.38
N PHE A 91 6.70 13.08 -3.40
CA PHE A 91 7.53 11.92 -3.08
C PHE A 91 6.69 10.65 -3.16
N GLU A 92 7.26 9.60 -3.71
CA GLU A 92 6.66 8.28 -3.68
C GLU A 92 7.66 7.30 -3.10
N ALA A 93 7.15 6.28 -2.42
CA ALA A 93 8.00 5.31 -1.78
C ALA A 93 7.45 3.91 -1.98
N GLY A 94 8.36 2.97 -2.19
CA GLY A 94 8.02 1.57 -2.13
C GLY A 94 8.33 1.06 -0.74
N ILE A 95 7.36 0.39 -0.15
CA ILE A 95 7.44 -0.10 1.21
C ILE A 95 7.44 -1.62 1.17
N GLN A 96 8.45 -2.22 1.75
CA GLN A 96 8.50 -3.66 1.91
C GLN A 96 7.96 -4.00 3.29
N PHE A 97 6.98 -4.89 3.35
CA PHE A 97 6.43 -5.30 4.63
C PHE A 97 7.46 -6.12 5.40
N LEU A 98 7.52 -5.88 6.71
CA LEU A 98 8.37 -6.64 7.61
C LEU A 98 7.47 -7.53 8.45
N GLU A 99 7.65 -8.84 8.36
CA GLU A 99 6.86 -9.80 9.13
C GLU A 99 5.37 -9.54 8.98
N PRO A 100 4.85 -9.51 7.75
CA PRO A 100 3.44 -9.19 7.56
C PRO A 100 2.56 -10.32 8.08
N LYS A 101 1.39 -9.94 8.58
CA LYS A 101 0.39 -10.92 8.97
C LYS A 101 -0.43 -11.22 7.74
N LEU A 102 -0.06 -12.30 7.07
CA LEU A 102 -0.62 -12.61 5.76
C LEU A 102 -2.12 -12.83 5.80
N LEU A 103 -2.64 -13.29 6.92
CA LEU A 103 -4.08 -13.48 7.03
C LEU A 103 -4.84 -12.17 6.80
N TYR A 104 -4.40 -11.10 7.44
CA TYR A 104 -5.09 -9.83 7.31
C TYR A 104 -4.86 -9.20 5.94
N LEU A 105 -3.63 -9.29 5.44
CA LEU A 105 -3.36 -8.79 4.09
C LEU A 105 -4.17 -9.56 3.07
N GLY A 106 -4.28 -10.86 3.24
CA GLY A 106 -5.05 -11.69 2.34
C GLY A 106 -6.52 -11.27 2.31
N ARG A 107 -7.07 -10.90 3.46
CA ARG A 107 -8.45 -10.43 3.49
C ARG A 107 -8.64 -9.17 2.67
N LEU A 108 -7.72 -8.23 2.78
CA LEU A 108 -7.80 -7.00 2.02
C LEU A 108 -7.67 -7.27 0.53
N ILE A 109 -6.71 -8.10 0.16
CA ILE A 109 -6.48 -8.42 -1.23
C ILE A 109 -7.69 -9.16 -1.81
N ASN A 110 -8.23 -10.11 -1.07
CA ASN A 110 -9.40 -10.84 -1.54
C ASN A 110 -10.61 -9.92 -1.68
N TYR A 111 -10.75 -8.97 -0.77
CA TYR A 111 -11.83 -8.01 -0.88
C TYR A 111 -11.73 -7.22 -2.18
N LEU A 112 -10.52 -6.74 -2.51
CA LEU A 112 -10.33 -5.97 -3.73
C LEU A 112 -10.60 -6.82 -4.96
N GLU A 113 -10.15 -8.06 -4.95
CA GLU A 113 -10.40 -8.96 -6.07
C GLU A 113 -11.90 -9.20 -6.25
N SER A 114 -12.60 -9.37 -5.14
CA SER A 114 -14.03 -9.59 -5.19
C SER A 114 -14.76 -8.39 -5.80
N GLN A 115 -14.35 -7.18 -5.43
CA GLN A 115 -14.94 -5.98 -5.98
C GLN A 115 -14.66 -5.86 -7.48
N ASN A 116 -13.47 -6.18 -7.89
CA ASN A 116 -13.11 -6.11 -9.30
C ASN A 116 -13.91 -7.12 -10.10
N LYS A 117 -14.06 -8.32 -9.60
CA LYS A 117 -14.83 -9.34 -10.29
C LYS A 117 -16.29 -8.94 -10.42
N THR A 118 -16.86 -8.43 -9.36
CA THR A 118 -18.25 -8.02 -9.37
C THR A 118 -18.48 -6.95 -10.43
N ARG A 119 -17.60 -5.97 -10.49
CA ARG A 119 -17.74 -4.91 -11.46
C ARG A 119 -17.60 -5.44 -12.89
N TYR A 120 -16.68 -6.37 -13.08
CA TYR A 120 -16.46 -6.94 -14.39
C TYR A 120 -17.71 -7.66 -14.88
N TYR A 121 -18.28 -8.51 -14.05
CA TYR A 121 -19.49 -9.23 -14.43
C TYR A 121 -20.65 -8.29 -14.68
N THR A 122 -20.76 -7.26 -13.91
CA THR A 122 -21.84 -6.30 -14.10
C THR A 122 -21.72 -5.63 -15.45
N GLU A 123 -20.52 -5.33 -15.86
CA GLU A 123 -20.30 -4.69 -17.16
C GLU A 123 -20.66 -5.61 -18.32
N GLU A 124 -20.53 -6.89 -18.12
CA GLU A 124 -20.86 -7.83 -19.17
C GLU A 124 -22.35 -8.03 -19.36
N LEU A 125 -23.11 -7.72 -18.36
CA LEU A 125 -24.55 -7.87 -18.47
C LEU A 125 -25.17 -6.70 -19.22
#